data_b1abb8ff684dd3c3c0e4f61ae4ce11bc
#
_entry.id   b1abb8ff684dd3c3c0e4f61ae4ce11bc
#
_cell.length_a   1.000
_cell.length_b   1.000
_cell.length_c   1.000
_cell.angle_alpha   90.00
_cell.angle_beta   90.00
_cell.angle_gamma   90.00
#
_symmetry.space_group_name_H-M   'P 1'
#
loop_
_entity.id
_entity.type
_entity.pdbx_description
1 polymer ?
#
loop_
_entity_poly.entity_id
_entity_poly.type
_entity_poly.pdbx_seq_one_letter_code
_entity_poly.pdbx_strand_id
1 'polypeptide(L)'
;MSALGLAAVLGGCGAGGASSDVTLTLVAADYGNGAADSSKKYWADLVERYEADHPDVDVEVSVYSWNDVDRKVKEMVEAGSPPDMAQIGAYADYAAKGLLYRAGDLLSIPVQADFLSQLSDAGEVNSVQYGMPFAASTRLLFYNKSLFADAGLTPPTTWDELVECAEELKARGVKYPYALPLGPEEAQAETLQWLLSGDGGYTDIGGTYGIDSTENIETFSWLRDELVGKGLTGPVAPGKLDRAKAFEAFAAGDVGMLNGHPSLMDMARKKGVKFGMVPIPGAEGETTSTLGVADWMMAFEKNGHRDEIGDFLDFVYSEENVLGFSREYDLLPVTNSASRAMAASGQDKELKPFLDQLPLSELYPVGKTSWAAVNAAIKQRIGRAVEPGGSPAGVLGELQAAAVRAESAE
;
A
#
# COMPACT_ATOMS: atom_id res chain seq x y z
N MET A 1 -8.27 -44.20 -72.29
CA MET A 1 -8.52 -42.90 -72.91
C MET A 1 -8.94 -41.94 -71.82
N SER A 2 -8.17 -40.90 -71.66
CA SER A 2 -8.15 -39.87 -70.67
C SER A 2 -9.39 -38.97 -70.63
N ALA A 3 -9.78 -38.47 -69.48
CA ALA A 3 -10.36 -37.17 -69.35
C ALA A 3 -9.94 -36.57 -67.94
N LEU A 4 -9.06 -35.58 -67.98
CA LEU A 4 -8.78 -34.70 -66.89
C LEU A 4 -9.99 -33.76 -66.59
N GLY A 5 -10.42 -33.72 -65.36
CA GLY A 5 -11.32 -32.71 -64.84
C GLY A 5 -10.55 -31.75 -63.92
N LEU A 6 -10.40 -30.50 -64.40
CA LEU A 6 -9.80 -29.40 -63.65
C LEU A 6 -10.84 -28.83 -62.71
N ALA A 7 -10.68 -29.03 -61.37
CA ALA A 7 -11.51 -28.33 -60.38
C ALA A 7 -10.76 -27.09 -59.91
N ALA A 8 -11.29 -25.89 -60.23
CA ALA A 8 -10.83 -24.62 -59.71
C ALA A 8 -11.33 -24.46 -58.25
N VAL A 9 -10.41 -24.43 -57.32
CA VAL A 9 -10.67 -24.09 -55.90
C VAL A 9 -10.70 -22.57 -55.82
N LEU A 10 -11.87 -21.99 -55.66
CA LEU A 10 -12.04 -20.60 -55.23
C LEU A 10 -11.58 -20.48 -53.77
N GLY A 11 -10.44 -19.80 -53.59
CA GLY A 11 -9.95 -19.43 -52.29
C GLY A 11 -10.90 -18.46 -51.59
N GLY A 12 -11.54 -18.91 -50.51
CA GLY A 12 -12.23 -18.04 -49.57
C GLY A 12 -11.20 -17.22 -48.86
N CYS A 13 -11.30 -15.89 -48.94
CA CYS A 13 -10.62 -14.98 -48.00
C CYS A 13 -11.22 -15.21 -46.62
N GLY A 14 -10.54 -16.03 -45.79
CA GLY A 14 -10.73 -16.00 -44.37
C GLY A 14 -10.23 -14.66 -43.86
N ALA A 15 -11.07 -13.95 -43.15
CA ALA A 15 -10.61 -12.84 -42.30
C ALA A 15 -9.59 -13.41 -41.30
N GLY A 16 -8.30 -13.21 -41.60
CA GLY A 16 -7.26 -13.48 -40.66
C GLY A 16 -7.43 -12.48 -39.53
N GLY A 17 -7.75 -12.95 -38.32
CA GLY A 17 -7.47 -12.18 -37.14
C GLY A 17 -5.97 -11.88 -37.17
N ALA A 18 -5.58 -10.62 -37.02
CA ALA A 18 -4.20 -10.26 -36.82
C ALA A 18 -3.73 -11.03 -35.57
N SER A 19 -2.77 -11.95 -35.74
CA SER A 19 -2.05 -12.46 -34.59
C SER A 19 -1.19 -11.31 -34.11
N SER A 20 -1.30 -10.92 -32.83
CA SER A 20 -0.35 -10.01 -32.20
C SER A 20 1.07 -10.55 -32.41
N ASP A 21 2.02 -9.69 -32.76
CA ASP A 21 3.42 -10.08 -32.92
C ASP A 21 4.10 -10.30 -31.57
N VAL A 22 3.59 -9.60 -30.50
CA VAL A 22 4.11 -9.69 -29.14
C VAL A 22 2.96 -9.92 -28.15
N THR A 23 3.16 -10.83 -27.20
CA THR A 23 2.28 -11.01 -26.04
C THR A 23 3.02 -10.61 -24.78
N LEU A 24 2.50 -9.61 -24.05
CA LEU A 24 2.99 -9.18 -22.75
C LEU A 24 2.14 -9.82 -21.64
N THR A 25 2.79 -10.26 -20.57
CA THR A 25 2.13 -10.83 -19.40
C THR A 25 2.29 -9.92 -18.18
N LEU A 26 1.17 -9.59 -17.53
CA LEU A 26 1.14 -8.81 -16.29
C LEU A 26 0.49 -9.62 -15.16
N VAL A 27 1.17 -9.72 -14.02
CA VAL A 27 0.59 -10.22 -12.77
C VAL A 27 0.30 -9.04 -11.86
N ALA A 28 -0.96 -8.85 -11.47
CA ALA A 28 -1.39 -7.71 -10.66
C ALA A 28 -2.17 -8.12 -9.41
N ALA A 29 -2.09 -7.29 -8.38
CA ALA A 29 -2.88 -7.43 -7.17
C ALA A 29 -4.33 -6.98 -7.38
N ASP A 30 -5.25 -7.58 -6.65
CA ASP A 30 -6.66 -7.19 -6.63
C ASP A 30 -6.92 -6.15 -5.53
N TYR A 31 -7.36 -4.97 -5.93
CA TYR A 31 -7.74 -3.86 -5.03
C TYR A 31 -9.23 -3.88 -4.66
N GLY A 32 -10.03 -4.69 -5.35
CA GLY A 32 -11.45 -4.80 -5.05
C GLY A 32 -11.74 -5.57 -3.76
N ASN A 33 -12.89 -5.28 -3.16
CA ASN A 33 -13.37 -5.97 -1.96
C ASN A 33 -14.21 -7.21 -2.29
N GLY A 34 -14.40 -7.51 -3.57
CA GLY A 34 -15.20 -8.63 -4.05
C GLY A 34 -15.24 -8.74 -5.57
N ALA A 35 -15.99 -9.70 -6.09
CA ALA A 35 -16.05 -9.97 -7.53
C ALA A 35 -16.62 -8.80 -8.37
N ALA A 36 -17.43 -7.93 -7.74
CA ALA A 36 -18.10 -6.84 -8.46
C ALA A 36 -17.20 -5.62 -8.69
N ASP A 37 -16.21 -5.41 -7.83
CA ASP A 37 -15.26 -4.31 -7.83
C ASP A 37 -13.80 -4.78 -8.00
N SER A 38 -13.60 -6.03 -8.47
CA SER A 38 -12.28 -6.59 -8.73
C SER A 38 -11.52 -5.81 -9.79
N SER A 39 -10.20 -5.64 -9.60
CA SER A 39 -9.28 -5.00 -10.55
C SER A 39 -9.22 -5.69 -11.91
N LYS A 40 -9.78 -6.88 -12.05
CA LYS A 40 -9.87 -7.58 -13.35
C LYS A 40 -10.58 -6.75 -14.41
N LYS A 41 -11.68 -6.09 -14.03
CA LYS A 41 -12.43 -5.25 -14.97
C LYS A 41 -11.62 -4.01 -15.36
N TYR A 42 -11.03 -3.33 -14.40
CA TYR A 42 -10.18 -2.18 -14.66
C TYR A 42 -9.06 -2.51 -15.65
N TRP A 43 -8.33 -3.61 -15.40
CA TRP A 43 -7.26 -4.05 -16.28
C TRP A 43 -7.76 -4.44 -17.68
N ALA A 44 -8.91 -5.14 -17.76
CA ALA A 44 -9.50 -5.48 -19.05
C ALA A 44 -9.88 -4.23 -19.87
N ASP A 45 -10.54 -3.25 -19.24
CA ASP A 45 -10.93 -2.00 -19.88
C ASP A 45 -9.70 -1.15 -20.29
N LEU A 46 -8.61 -1.19 -19.49
CA LEU A 46 -7.36 -0.48 -19.80
C LEU A 46 -6.63 -1.13 -20.98
N VAL A 47 -6.52 -2.45 -20.97
CA VAL A 47 -5.87 -3.24 -22.02
C VAL A 47 -6.62 -3.07 -23.35
N GLU A 48 -7.95 -3.17 -23.37
CA GLU A 48 -8.76 -2.94 -24.57
C GLU A 48 -8.47 -1.57 -25.23
N ARG A 49 -8.29 -0.52 -24.41
CA ARG A 49 -7.94 0.81 -24.91
C ARG A 49 -6.51 0.89 -25.46
N TYR A 50 -5.56 0.21 -24.82
CA TYR A 50 -4.18 0.17 -25.28
C TYR A 50 -4.05 -0.59 -26.61
N GLU A 51 -4.62 -1.78 -26.70
CA GLU A 51 -4.56 -2.64 -27.90
C GLU A 51 -5.28 -2.03 -29.12
N ALA A 52 -6.28 -1.17 -28.89
CA ALA A 52 -6.94 -0.44 -30.00
C ALA A 52 -5.96 0.46 -30.78
N ASP A 53 -4.96 1.01 -30.11
CA ASP A 53 -3.91 1.84 -30.72
C ASP A 53 -2.62 1.06 -31.02
N HIS A 54 -2.46 -0.16 -30.45
CA HIS A 54 -1.32 -1.06 -30.59
C HIS A 54 -1.73 -2.48 -31.00
N PRO A 55 -2.27 -2.67 -32.24
CA PRO A 55 -2.88 -3.93 -32.66
C PRO A 55 -1.90 -5.10 -32.83
N ASP A 56 -0.60 -4.84 -32.75
CA ASP A 56 0.51 -5.80 -32.79
C ASP A 56 0.94 -6.30 -31.41
N VAL A 57 0.38 -5.74 -30.33
CA VAL A 57 0.64 -6.14 -28.95
C VAL A 57 -0.63 -6.69 -28.31
N ASP A 58 -0.53 -7.82 -27.62
CA ASP A 58 -1.57 -8.42 -26.77
C ASP A 58 -1.09 -8.40 -25.32
N VAL A 59 -1.96 -8.01 -24.38
CA VAL A 59 -1.58 -7.90 -22.96
C VAL A 59 -2.45 -8.81 -22.10
N GLU A 60 -1.87 -9.90 -21.63
CA GLU A 60 -2.54 -10.86 -20.75
C GLU A 60 -2.37 -10.48 -19.28
N VAL A 61 -3.45 -10.12 -18.58
CA VAL A 61 -3.41 -9.74 -17.17
C VAL A 61 -3.98 -10.83 -16.26
N SER A 62 -3.18 -11.27 -15.31
CA SER A 62 -3.58 -12.19 -14.24
C SER A 62 -3.69 -11.44 -12.91
N VAL A 63 -4.90 -11.37 -12.34
CA VAL A 63 -5.16 -10.66 -11.08
C VAL A 63 -5.34 -11.67 -9.94
N TYR A 64 -4.58 -11.46 -8.86
CA TYR A 64 -4.59 -12.27 -7.63
C TYR A 64 -4.87 -11.43 -6.40
N SER A 65 -5.38 -12.07 -5.34
CA SER A 65 -5.53 -11.42 -4.04
C SER A 65 -4.18 -10.96 -3.47
N TRP A 66 -4.17 -9.93 -2.61
CA TRP A 66 -2.98 -9.49 -1.89
C TRP A 66 -2.35 -10.59 -1.01
N ASN A 67 -3.11 -11.60 -0.61
CA ASN A 67 -2.58 -12.76 0.13
C ASN A 67 -1.76 -13.71 -0.75
N ASP A 68 -1.95 -13.65 -2.07
CA ASP A 68 -1.41 -14.63 -3.00
C ASP A 68 -0.44 -14.05 -4.03
N VAL A 69 -0.57 -12.78 -4.42
CA VAL A 69 0.10 -12.19 -5.58
C VAL A 69 1.64 -12.28 -5.47
N ASP A 70 2.21 -11.88 -4.32
CA ASP A 70 3.67 -11.94 -4.12
C ASP A 70 4.20 -13.37 -4.22
N ARG A 71 3.46 -14.32 -3.62
CA ARG A 71 3.80 -15.76 -3.71
C ARG A 71 3.71 -16.27 -5.15
N LYS A 72 2.70 -15.84 -5.91
CA LYS A 72 2.54 -16.24 -7.31
C LYS A 72 3.68 -15.75 -8.19
N VAL A 73 4.06 -14.48 -8.07
CA VAL A 73 5.21 -13.94 -8.81
C VAL A 73 6.49 -14.67 -8.42
N LYS A 74 6.70 -14.91 -7.13
CA LYS A 74 7.87 -15.67 -6.64
C LYS A 74 7.93 -17.08 -7.23
N GLU A 75 6.81 -17.82 -7.22
CA GLU A 75 6.70 -19.16 -7.82
C GLU A 75 7.08 -19.15 -9.32
N MET A 76 6.61 -18.16 -10.08
CA MET A 76 6.93 -18.00 -11.51
C MET A 76 8.41 -17.71 -11.74
N VAL A 77 8.98 -16.81 -10.93
CA VAL A 77 10.43 -16.47 -10.99
C VAL A 77 11.30 -17.70 -10.66
N GLU A 78 10.97 -18.43 -9.59
CA GLU A 78 11.70 -19.65 -9.19
C GLU A 78 11.58 -20.77 -10.23
N ALA A 79 10.45 -20.89 -10.91
CA ALA A 79 10.26 -21.80 -12.04
C ALA A 79 11.03 -21.37 -13.31
N GLY A 80 11.64 -20.18 -13.29
CA GLY A 80 12.37 -19.64 -14.43
C GLY A 80 11.45 -19.12 -15.55
N SER A 81 10.22 -18.78 -15.25
CA SER A 81 9.22 -18.20 -16.18
C SER A 81 8.54 -17.01 -15.52
N PRO A 82 9.27 -15.91 -15.23
CA PRO A 82 8.67 -14.70 -14.69
C PRO A 82 7.67 -14.11 -15.68
N PRO A 83 6.66 -13.32 -15.23
CA PRO A 83 5.86 -12.50 -16.11
C PRO A 83 6.74 -11.38 -16.72
N ASP A 84 6.26 -10.68 -17.73
CA ASP A 84 6.93 -9.49 -18.25
C ASP A 84 6.85 -8.35 -17.22
N MET A 85 5.70 -8.20 -16.59
CA MET A 85 5.46 -7.18 -15.57
C MET A 85 4.76 -7.76 -14.33
N ALA A 86 5.03 -7.18 -13.17
CA ALA A 86 4.30 -7.49 -11.94
C ALA A 86 3.96 -6.22 -11.17
N GLN A 87 2.73 -6.15 -10.64
CA GLN A 87 2.29 -5.10 -9.74
C GLN A 87 2.03 -5.76 -8.37
N ILE A 88 2.97 -5.60 -7.44
CA ILE A 88 3.04 -6.29 -6.14
C ILE A 88 3.67 -5.41 -5.05
N GLY A 89 3.73 -5.93 -3.82
CA GLY A 89 4.25 -5.20 -2.66
C GLY A 89 5.77 -5.19 -2.49
N ALA A 90 6.54 -6.03 -3.23
CA ALA A 90 7.98 -6.18 -3.02
C ALA A 90 8.74 -6.35 -4.35
N TYR A 91 9.84 -5.65 -4.51
CA TYR A 91 10.67 -5.67 -5.74
C TYR A 91 12.19 -5.84 -5.46
N ALA A 92 12.65 -5.45 -4.26
CA ALA A 92 14.08 -5.31 -3.98
C ALA A 92 14.88 -6.61 -4.18
N ASP A 93 14.33 -7.75 -3.79
CA ASP A 93 14.96 -9.06 -3.98
C ASP A 93 15.19 -9.41 -5.45
N TYR A 94 14.25 -9.04 -6.33
CA TYR A 94 14.38 -9.26 -7.77
C TYR A 94 15.41 -8.31 -8.38
N ALA A 95 15.40 -7.04 -7.95
CA ALA A 95 16.38 -6.03 -8.37
C ALA A 95 17.81 -6.43 -7.95
N ALA A 96 18.01 -6.85 -6.70
CA ALA A 96 19.32 -7.30 -6.21
C ALA A 96 19.87 -8.53 -6.95
N LYS A 97 18.98 -9.39 -7.45
CA LYS A 97 19.35 -10.53 -8.29
C LYS A 97 19.59 -10.19 -9.77
N GLY A 98 19.44 -8.92 -10.15
CA GLY A 98 19.59 -8.46 -11.54
C GLY A 98 18.53 -9.03 -12.48
N LEU A 99 17.28 -9.18 -12.01
CA LEU A 99 16.19 -9.76 -12.79
C LEU A 99 15.28 -8.71 -13.42
N LEU A 100 15.41 -7.45 -13.00
CA LEU A 100 14.50 -6.38 -13.39
C LEU A 100 15.17 -5.37 -14.31
N TYR A 101 14.41 -4.85 -15.25
CA TYR A 101 14.74 -3.62 -15.95
C TYR A 101 14.79 -2.44 -14.98
N ARG A 102 15.68 -1.50 -15.24
CA ARG A 102 15.65 -0.18 -14.57
C ARG A 102 14.49 0.64 -15.11
N ALA A 103 13.81 1.38 -14.26
CA ALA A 103 12.73 2.27 -14.70
C ALA A 103 13.19 3.25 -15.80
N GLY A 104 14.43 3.77 -15.70
CA GLY A 104 15.02 4.66 -16.69
C GLY A 104 15.30 4.04 -18.05
N ASP A 105 15.34 2.70 -18.17
CA ASP A 105 15.50 1.98 -19.43
C ASP A 105 14.17 1.66 -20.12
N LEU A 106 13.05 1.80 -19.39
CA LEU A 106 11.70 1.50 -19.85
C LEU A 106 10.89 2.77 -20.14
N LEU A 107 10.77 3.63 -19.13
CA LEU A 107 9.86 4.76 -19.16
C LEU A 107 10.42 5.95 -19.93
N SER A 108 9.55 6.67 -20.62
CA SER A 108 9.89 7.95 -21.21
C SER A 108 10.29 8.98 -20.13
N ILE A 109 11.14 9.95 -20.50
CA ILE A 109 11.58 11.00 -19.58
C ILE A 109 10.40 11.77 -18.96
N PRO A 110 9.33 12.13 -19.70
CA PRO A 110 8.17 12.81 -19.11
C PRO A 110 7.51 11.98 -18.01
N VAL A 111 7.34 10.67 -18.18
CA VAL A 111 6.72 9.79 -17.17
C VAL A 111 7.61 9.66 -15.94
N GLN A 112 8.93 9.44 -16.12
CA GLN A 112 9.88 9.42 -15.00
C GLN A 112 9.85 10.71 -14.18
N ALA A 113 9.79 11.87 -14.84
CA ALA A 113 9.78 13.18 -14.20
C ALA A 113 8.42 13.52 -13.53
N ASP A 114 7.37 12.80 -13.84
CA ASP A 114 6.03 13.03 -13.28
C ASP A 114 5.78 12.25 -11.99
N PHE A 115 6.58 11.26 -11.64
CA PHE A 115 6.45 10.60 -10.34
C PHE A 115 6.64 11.58 -9.17
N LEU A 116 5.90 11.35 -8.09
CA LEU A 116 6.16 12.00 -6.80
C LEU A 116 7.51 11.53 -6.28
N SER A 117 8.44 12.46 -6.02
CA SER A 117 9.84 12.14 -5.72
C SER A 117 10.01 11.19 -4.53
N GLN A 118 9.28 11.41 -3.42
CA GLN A 118 9.34 10.54 -2.25
C GLN A 118 8.91 9.10 -2.55
N LEU A 119 8.00 8.89 -3.51
CA LEU A 119 7.59 7.55 -3.94
C LEU A 119 8.61 6.95 -4.90
N SER A 120 9.13 7.75 -5.84
CA SER A 120 10.17 7.31 -6.78
C SER A 120 11.44 6.88 -6.05
N ASP A 121 11.91 7.69 -5.10
CA ASP A 121 13.11 7.41 -4.30
C ASP A 121 12.98 6.11 -3.49
N ALA A 122 11.77 5.83 -2.95
CA ALA A 122 11.49 4.57 -2.27
C ALA A 122 11.48 3.36 -3.22
N GLY A 123 11.38 3.56 -4.53
CA GLY A 123 11.48 2.54 -5.58
C GLY A 123 12.92 2.13 -5.93
N GLU A 124 13.93 2.69 -5.25
CA GLU A 124 15.33 2.47 -5.55
C GLU A 124 15.97 1.32 -4.77
N VAL A 125 16.90 0.64 -5.43
CA VAL A 125 17.90 -0.24 -4.82
C VAL A 125 19.27 0.26 -5.26
N ASN A 126 20.15 0.61 -4.34
CA ASN A 126 21.47 1.19 -4.61
C ASN A 126 21.41 2.41 -5.56
N SER A 127 20.49 3.33 -5.30
CA SER A 127 20.26 4.57 -6.09
C SER A 127 19.88 4.33 -7.56
N VAL A 128 19.28 3.19 -7.85
CA VAL A 128 18.70 2.87 -9.17
C VAL A 128 17.24 2.47 -8.97
N GLN A 129 16.33 3.16 -9.64
CA GLN A 129 14.91 2.85 -9.57
C GLN A 129 14.58 1.58 -10.37
N TYR A 130 13.98 0.60 -9.69
CA TYR A 130 13.44 -0.65 -10.23
C TYR A 130 11.94 -0.79 -9.94
N GLY A 131 11.51 -0.37 -8.74
CA GLY A 131 10.11 -0.29 -8.38
C GLY A 131 9.53 1.04 -8.86
N MET A 132 8.54 0.98 -9.73
CA MET A 132 7.77 2.14 -10.17
C MET A 132 6.54 2.25 -9.28
N PRO A 133 6.30 3.36 -8.56
CA PRO A 133 5.12 3.47 -7.70
C PRO A 133 3.85 3.37 -8.54
N PHE A 134 2.91 2.51 -8.13
CA PHE A 134 1.66 2.28 -8.89
C PHE A 134 0.44 2.86 -8.19
N ALA A 135 0.35 2.70 -6.88
CA ALA A 135 -0.72 3.24 -6.05
C ALA A 135 -0.14 3.68 -4.70
N ALA A 136 -0.75 4.68 -4.08
CA ALA A 136 -0.32 5.15 -2.77
C ALA A 136 -1.49 5.34 -1.81
N SER A 137 -1.19 5.32 -0.52
CA SER A 137 -2.12 5.74 0.54
C SER A 137 -1.35 6.36 1.70
N THR A 138 -2.02 7.20 2.48
CA THR A 138 -1.53 7.74 3.75
C THR A 138 -2.50 7.39 4.88
N ARG A 139 -2.19 7.79 6.10
CA ARG A 139 -3.02 7.55 7.27
C ARG A 139 -3.51 8.86 7.88
N LEU A 140 -4.74 8.81 8.40
CA LEU A 140 -5.34 9.85 9.24
C LEU A 140 -5.96 9.22 10.47
N LEU A 141 -6.13 9.99 11.54
CA LEU A 141 -6.94 9.61 12.67
C LEU A 141 -8.43 9.77 12.30
N PHE A 142 -9.14 8.67 12.25
CA PHE A 142 -10.60 8.65 12.15
C PHE A 142 -11.22 8.73 13.54
N TYR A 143 -12.30 9.50 13.66
CA TYR A 143 -13.12 9.53 14.86
C TYR A 143 -14.61 9.45 14.55
N ASN A 144 -15.37 8.82 15.43
CA ASN A 144 -16.82 8.70 15.30
C ASN A 144 -17.49 10.00 15.79
N LYS A 145 -18.01 10.81 14.85
CA LYS A 145 -18.62 12.11 15.15
C LYS A 145 -19.81 12.03 16.09
N SER A 146 -20.58 10.94 16.04
CA SER A 146 -21.75 10.78 16.94
C SER A 146 -21.28 10.56 18.37
N LEU A 147 -20.32 9.66 18.59
CA LEU A 147 -19.76 9.39 19.93
C LEU A 147 -19.06 10.64 20.50
N PHE A 148 -18.32 11.38 19.67
CA PHE A 148 -17.66 12.63 20.08
C PHE A 148 -18.67 13.72 20.44
N ALA A 149 -19.73 13.91 19.63
CA ALA A 149 -20.78 14.90 19.91
C ALA A 149 -21.53 14.57 21.21
N ASP A 150 -21.88 13.30 21.42
CA ASP A 150 -22.54 12.83 22.65
C ASP A 150 -21.67 13.01 23.89
N ALA A 151 -20.35 12.95 23.71
CA ALA A 151 -19.36 13.15 24.78
C ALA A 151 -18.93 14.62 24.95
N GLY A 152 -19.27 15.50 24.03
CA GLY A 152 -18.82 16.89 24.02
C GLY A 152 -17.33 17.05 23.70
N LEU A 153 -16.75 16.07 22.96
CA LEU A 153 -15.33 16.03 22.64
C LEU A 153 -15.02 16.74 21.30
N THR A 154 -13.80 17.27 21.23
CA THR A 154 -13.15 17.68 19.97
C THR A 154 -12.08 16.67 19.59
N PRO A 155 -11.76 16.48 18.28
CA PRO A 155 -10.70 15.56 17.88
C PRO A 155 -9.35 16.00 18.47
N PRO A 156 -8.52 15.04 18.92
CA PRO A 156 -7.25 15.31 19.59
C PRO A 156 -6.18 15.78 18.60
N THR A 157 -5.26 16.62 19.09
CA THR A 157 -4.07 17.11 18.38
C THR A 157 -2.76 16.66 19.04
N THR A 158 -2.84 16.16 20.27
CA THR A 158 -1.70 15.59 21.02
C THR A 158 -2.03 14.21 21.56
N TRP A 159 -1.02 13.47 21.99
CA TRP A 159 -1.21 12.18 22.65
C TRP A 159 -1.98 12.30 23.97
N ASP A 160 -1.74 13.36 24.74
CA ASP A 160 -2.47 13.58 26.00
C ASP A 160 -3.97 13.81 25.72
N GLU A 161 -4.31 14.65 24.74
CA GLU A 161 -5.71 14.86 24.32
C GLU A 161 -6.35 13.57 23.78
N LEU A 162 -5.57 12.70 23.11
CA LEU A 162 -6.05 11.41 22.64
C LEU A 162 -6.44 10.50 23.80
N VAL A 163 -5.61 10.46 24.85
CA VAL A 163 -5.90 9.71 26.10
C VAL A 163 -7.15 10.28 26.79
N GLU A 164 -7.25 11.59 26.94
CA GLU A 164 -8.43 12.24 27.54
C GLU A 164 -9.72 11.90 26.77
N CYS A 165 -9.68 11.97 25.45
CA CYS A 165 -10.81 11.54 24.59
C CYS A 165 -11.15 10.07 24.82
N ALA A 166 -10.15 9.20 24.85
CA ALA A 166 -10.36 7.76 25.03
C ALA A 166 -10.90 7.43 26.44
N GLU A 167 -10.46 8.10 27.49
CA GLU A 167 -10.96 7.95 28.86
C GLU A 167 -12.44 8.34 28.96
N GLU A 168 -12.85 9.47 28.38
CA GLU A 168 -14.24 9.90 28.36
C GLU A 168 -15.12 8.93 27.53
N LEU A 169 -14.65 8.48 26.38
CA LEU A 169 -15.36 7.48 25.58
C LEU A 169 -15.53 6.15 26.33
N LYS A 170 -14.50 5.72 27.06
CA LYS A 170 -14.56 4.53 27.93
C LYS A 170 -15.60 4.71 29.04
N ALA A 171 -15.61 5.88 29.71
CA ALA A 171 -16.57 6.17 30.77
C ALA A 171 -18.02 6.10 30.28
N ARG A 172 -18.26 6.36 29.00
CA ARG A 172 -19.58 6.24 28.33
C ARG A 172 -19.84 4.84 27.78
N GLY A 173 -18.94 3.89 27.99
CA GLY A 173 -19.12 2.49 27.60
C GLY A 173 -18.82 2.20 26.13
N VAL A 174 -18.07 3.07 25.43
CA VAL A 174 -17.61 2.78 24.08
C VAL A 174 -16.70 1.56 24.12
N LYS A 175 -16.96 0.58 23.28
CA LYS A 175 -16.31 -0.73 23.31
C LYS A 175 -14.81 -0.66 22.99
N TYR A 176 -14.43 0.15 22.00
CA TYR A 176 -13.08 0.50 21.64
C TYR A 176 -12.92 2.02 21.68
N PRO A 177 -12.56 2.64 22.80
CA PRO A 177 -12.28 4.07 22.85
C PRO A 177 -11.24 4.48 21.80
N TYR A 178 -10.15 3.73 21.72
CA TYR A 178 -9.18 3.71 20.62
C TYR A 178 -8.95 2.26 20.15
N ALA A 179 -9.10 1.95 18.86
CA ALA A 179 -8.73 0.63 18.36
C ALA A 179 -7.27 0.63 17.90
N LEU A 180 -6.44 -0.22 18.52
CA LEU A 180 -5.00 -0.35 18.24
C LEU A 180 -4.70 -1.70 17.56
N PRO A 181 -4.72 -1.79 16.21
CA PRO A 181 -4.57 -3.04 15.48
C PRO A 181 -3.10 -3.39 15.26
N LEU A 182 -2.48 -4.07 16.21
CA LEU A 182 -1.14 -4.64 16.12
C LEU A 182 -1.15 -6.15 15.83
N GLY A 183 -2.27 -6.69 15.33
CA GLY A 183 -2.38 -8.05 14.83
C GLY A 183 -1.57 -8.29 13.55
N PRO A 184 -1.25 -9.55 13.21
CA PRO A 184 -0.25 -9.88 12.19
C PRO A 184 -0.64 -9.52 10.75
N GLU A 185 -1.88 -9.11 10.50
CA GLU A 185 -2.32 -8.70 9.15
C GLU A 185 -1.50 -7.51 8.64
N GLU A 186 -1.45 -6.40 9.42
CA GLU A 186 -0.80 -5.15 9.00
C GLU A 186 -0.09 -4.43 10.17
N ALA A 187 0.42 -5.19 11.13
CA ALA A 187 1.06 -4.63 12.34
C ALA A 187 2.24 -3.69 12.02
N GLN A 188 2.96 -3.92 10.92
CA GLN A 188 4.06 -3.05 10.51
C GLN A 188 3.59 -1.64 10.14
N ALA A 189 2.38 -1.50 9.60
CA ALA A 189 1.82 -0.20 9.26
C ALA A 189 1.46 0.61 10.50
N GLU A 190 0.70 0.00 11.39
CA GLU A 190 0.32 0.64 12.66
C GLU A 190 1.56 0.95 13.51
N THR A 191 2.56 0.06 13.52
CA THR A 191 3.83 0.30 14.20
C THR A 191 4.53 1.53 13.65
N LEU A 192 4.80 1.57 12.32
CA LEU A 192 5.50 2.72 11.73
C LEU A 192 4.75 4.02 11.98
N GLN A 193 3.42 4.02 11.83
CA GLN A 193 2.62 5.20 12.10
C GLN A 193 2.83 5.75 13.53
N TRP A 194 2.87 4.87 14.53
CA TRP A 194 3.14 5.28 15.91
C TRP A 194 4.57 5.72 16.13
N LEU A 195 5.55 5.03 15.52
CA LEU A 195 6.95 5.46 15.59
C LEU A 195 7.13 6.87 15.04
N LEU A 196 6.55 7.16 13.86
CA LEU A 196 6.59 8.50 13.25
C LEU A 196 5.88 9.55 14.09
N SER A 197 4.76 9.17 14.75
CA SER A 197 4.04 10.03 15.67
C SER A 197 4.87 10.40 16.94
N GLY A 198 5.87 9.59 17.27
CA GLY A 198 6.83 9.82 18.35
C GLY A 198 8.23 10.22 17.88
N ASP A 199 8.35 10.81 16.69
CA ASP A 199 9.60 11.28 16.08
C ASP A 199 10.67 10.17 15.88
N GLY A 200 10.24 8.91 15.80
CA GLY A 200 11.06 7.75 15.50
C GLY A 200 10.82 7.18 14.11
N GLY A 201 11.21 5.92 13.89
CA GLY A 201 11.05 5.24 12.61
C GLY A 201 11.70 3.86 12.60
N TYR A 202 11.61 3.14 11.46
CA TYR A 202 12.31 1.87 11.31
C TYR A 202 13.80 2.03 11.00
N THR A 203 14.17 3.12 10.33
CA THR A 203 15.54 3.43 9.97
C THR A 203 15.90 4.86 10.40
N ASP A 204 17.19 5.11 10.59
CA ASP A 204 17.72 6.46 10.72
C ASP A 204 17.82 7.18 9.35
N ILE A 205 18.24 8.44 9.36
CA ILE A 205 18.44 9.25 8.13
C ILE A 205 19.46 8.61 7.18
N GLY A 206 20.37 7.78 7.67
CA GLY A 206 21.34 7.03 6.87
C GLY A 206 20.80 5.74 6.31
N GLY A 207 19.53 5.39 6.58
CA GLY A 207 18.90 4.15 6.14
C GLY A 207 19.30 2.92 6.96
N THR A 208 20.00 3.08 8.10
CA THR A 208 20.32 1.98 9.01
C THR A 208 19.13 1.67 9.91
N TYR A 209 18.84 0.40 10.16
CA TYR A 209 17.76 0.04 11.08
C TYR A 209 18.06 0.58 12.50
N GLY A 210 17.08 1.31 13.04
CA GLY A 210 17.09 1.88 14.39
C GLY A 210 15.80 1.52 15.14
N ILE A 211 15.35 0.26 15.03
CA ILE A 211 14.06 -0.18 15.58
C ILE A 211 13.98 -0.05 17.10
N ASP A 212 15.10 -0.18 17.79
CA ASP A 212 15.22 -0.07 19.24
C ASP A 212 15.76 1.29 19.71
N SER A 213 15.56 2.35 18.90
CA SER A 213 15.93 3.72 19.31
C SER A 213 15.19 4.14 20.58
N THR A 214 15.69 5.17 21.24
CA THR A 214 15.07 5.70 22.46
C THR A 214 13.66 6.18 22.20
N GLU A 215 13.45 6.90 21.12
CA GLU A 215 12.16 7.46 20.70
C GLU A 215 11.13 6.35 20.45
N ASN A 216 11.57 5.28 19.79
CA ASN A 216 10.72 4.10 19.52
C ASN A 216 10.33 3.36 20.81
N ILE A 217 11.28 3.20 21.73
CA ILE A 217 11.04 2.57 23.04
C ILE A 217 10.08 3.41 23.89
N GLU A 218 10.25 4.73 23.90
CA GLU A 218 9.38 5.67 24.61
C GLU A 218 7.96 5.64 24.03
N THR A 219 7.81 5.65 22.69
CA THR A 219 6.53 5.53 22.01
C THR A 219 5.77 4.26 22.41
N PHE A 220 6.43 3.10 22.33
CA PHE A 220 5.78 1.83 22.70
C PHE A 220 5.56 1.69 24.21
N SER A 221 6.37 2.34 25.05
CA SER A 221 6.13 2.42 26.48
C SER A 221 4.88 3.24 26.80
N TRP A 222 4.70 4.38 26.12
CA TRP A 222 3.50 5.19 26.21
C TRP A 222 2.25 4.42 25.74
N LEU A 223 2.29 3.75 24.60
CA LEU A 223 1.19 2.91 24.11
C LEU A 223 0.80 1.84 25.14
N ARG A 224 1.79 1.16 25.72
CA ARG A 224 1.58 0.15 26.76
C ARG A 224 0.93 0.73 28.01
N ASP A 225 1.46 1.84 28.51
CA ASP A 225 1.10 2.36 29.83
C ASP A 225 -0.17 3.21 29.76
N GLU A 226 -0.26 4.12 28.79
CA GLU A 226 -1.33 5.10 28.70
C GLU A 226 -2.58 4.59 27.95
N LEU A 227 -2.43 3.78 26.91
CA LEU A 227 -3.59 3.26 26.19
C LEU A 227 -3.98 1.85 26.67
N VAL A 228 -3.06 0.89 26.62
CA VAL A 228 -3.38 -0.50 26.96
C VAL A 228 -3.53 -0.68 28.47
N GLY A 229 -2.60 -0.13 29.26
CA GLY A 229 -2.59 -0.21 30.72
C GLY A 229 -3.83 0.43 31.36
N LYS A 230 -4.32 1.51 30.78
CA LYS A 230 -5.58 2.15 31.18
C LYS A 230 -6.83 1.43 30.62
N GLY A 231 -6.68 0.40 29.78
CA GLY A 231 -7.76 -0.38 29.17
C GLY A 231 -8.60 0.45 28.18
N LEU A 232 -7.93 1.32 27.40
CA LEU A 232 -8.55 2.20 26.43
C LEU A 232 -8.64 1.59 25.02
N THR A 233 -8.01 0.41 24.79
CA THR A 233 -7.90 -0.22 23.47
C THR A 233 -8.96 -1.30 23.20
N GLY A 234 -9.96 -1.43 24.08
CA GLY A 234 -11.08 -2.37 23.90
C GLY A 234 -10.80 -3.79 24.40
N PRO A 235 -11.74 -4.72 24.14
CA PRO A 235 -11.71 -6.06 24.73
C PRO A 235 -10.74 -7.03 24.05
N VAL A 236 -10.32 -6.74 22.80
CA VAL A 236 -9.36 -7.57 22.08
C VAL A 236 -7.96 -6.99 22.29
N ALA A 237 -7.03 -7.85 22.73
CA ALA A 237 -5.64 -7.42 22.90
C ALA A 237 -5.06 -6.89 21.57
N PRO A 238 -4.29 -5.79 21.56
CA PRO A 238 -3.78 -5.18 20.32
C PRO A 238 -3.06 -6.15 19.39
N GLY A 239 -2.20 -7.02 19.90
CA GLY A 239 -1.50 -8.04 19.11
C GLY A 239 -2.37 -9.15 18.52
N LYS A 240 -3.69 -9.15 18.81
CA LYS A 240 -4.69 -10.08 18.25
C LYS A 240 -5.77 -9.36 17.44
N LEU A 241 -5.72 -8.04 17.39
CA LEU A 241 -6.66 -7.22 16.64
C LEU A 241 -6.03 -6.90 15.27
N ASP A 242 -6.55 -7.51 14.22
CA ASP A 242 -6.18 -7.17 12.85
C ASP A 242 -6.85 -5.87 12.40
N ARG A 243 -6.21 -5.15 11.47
CA ARG A 243 -6.73 -3.91 10.89
C ARG A 243 -8.14 -4.09 10.31
N ALA A 244 -8.36 -5.16 9.53
CA ALA A 244 -9.68 -5.42 8.94
C ALA A 244 -10.77 -5.53 10.02
N LYS A 245 -10.47 -6.17 11.16
CA LYS A 245 -11.41 -6.27 12.28
C LYS A 245 -11.63 -4.95 13.02
N ALA A 246 -10.60 -4.13 13.14
CA ALA A 246 -10.75 -2.77 13.68
C ALA A 246 -11.64 -1.90 12.78
N PHE A 247 -11.48 -2.00 11.46
CA PHE A 247 -12.29 -1.29 10.47
C PHE A 247 -13.75 -1.77 10.47
N GLU A 248 -13.97 -3.08 10.52
CA GLU A 248 -15.33 -3.65 10.69
C GLU A 248 -16.00 -3.12 11.97
N ALA A 249 -15.27 -3.08 13.08
CA ALA A 249 -15.78 -2.56 14.37
C ALA A 249 -16.08 -1.05 14.28
N PHE A 250 -15.24 -0.27 13.62
CA PHE A 250 -15.51 1.15 13.38
C PHE A 250 -16.78 1.35 12.53
N ALA A 251 -16.90 0.62 11.44
CA ALA A 251 -18.08 0.64 10.58
C ALA A 251 -19.35 0.15 11.30
N ALA A 252 -19.21 -0.68 12.35
CA ALA A 252 -20.33 -1.08 13.23
C ALA A 252 -20.69 -0.01 14.29
N GLY A 253 -19.89 1.06 14.43
CA GLY A 253 -20.09 2.11 15.44
C GLY A 253 -19.49 1.78 16.82
N ASP A 254 -18.76 0.70 16.95
CA ASP A 254 -18.17 0.22 18.21
C ASP A 254 -16.85 0.95 18.61
N VAL A 255 -16.27 1.75 17.71
CA VAL A 255 -14.97 2.39 17.89
C VAL A 255 -15.10 3.90 17.95
N GLY A 256 -14.42 4.52 18.92
CA GLY A 256 -14.31 5.98 19.06
C GLY A 256 -13.30 6.58 18.08
N MET A 257 -12.08 6.05 18.10
CA MET A 257 -10.93 6.50 17.30
C MET A 257 -10.10 5.33 16.79
N LEU A 258 -9.48 5.49 15.62
CA LEU A 258 -8.41 4.61 15.10
C LEU A 258 -7.66 5.29 13.95
N ASN A 259 -6.44 4.84 13.67
CA ASN A 259 -5.73 5.21 12.46
C ASN A 259 -6.32 4.47 11.25
N GLY A 260 -6.56 5.18 10.16
CA GLY A 260 -7.20 4.60 8.99
C GLY A 260 -6.68 5.18 7.67
N HIS A 261 -6.88 4.42 6.61
CA HIS A 261 -6.63 4.84 5.22
C HIS A 261 -7.96 5.04 4.46
N PRO A 262 -7.95 5.57 3.22
CA PRO A 262 -9.17 6.00 2.54
C PRO A 262 -10.28 4.94 2.43
N SER A 263 -9.96 3.64 2.28
CA SER A 263 -10.99 2.59 2.15
C SER A 263 -11.92 2.47 3.36
N LEU A 264 -11.51 2.96 4.56
CA LEU A 264 -12.37 2.99 5.73
C LEU A 264 -13.57 3.94 5.54
N MET A 265 -13.42 4.99 4.72
CA MET A 265 -14.49 5.94 4.43
C MET A 265 -15.71 5.25 3.83
N ASP A 266 -15.48 4.44 2.80
CA ASP A 266 -16.57 3.70 2.12
C ASP A 266 -17.22 2.67 3.05
N MET A 267 -16.42 1.93 3.82
CA MET A 267 -16.94 0.98 4.81
C MET A 267 -17.84 1.66 5.85
N ALA A 268 -17.40 2.80 6.40
CA ALA A 268 -18.17 3.56 7.38
C ALA A 268 -19.47 4.14 6.79
N ARG A 269 -19.41 4.69 5.56
CA ARG A 269 -20.60 5.24 4.87
C ARG A 269 -21.64 4.17 4.58
N LYS A 270 -21.24 3.02 4.05
CA LYS A 270 -22.14 1.89 3.77
C LYS A 270 -22.92 1.43 5.01
N LYS A 271 -22.36 1.63 6.19
CA LYS A 271 -22.97 1.29 7.49
C LYS A 271 -23.64 2.51 8.18
N GLY A 272 -23.56 3.70 7.60
CA GLY A 272 -24.21 4.91 8.13
C GLY A 272 -23.46 5.56 9.30
N VAL A 273 -22.19 5.20 9.54
CA VAL A 273 -21.37 5.83 10.58
C VAL A 273 -20.94 7.23 10.13
N LYS A 274 -21.22 8.23 10.93
CA LYS A 274 -20.74 9.60 10.74
C LYS A 274 -19.35 9.72 11.32
N PHE A 275 -18.35 9.96 10.48
CA PHE A 275 -16.95 10.07 10.89
C PHE A 275 -16.36 11.44 10.56
N GLY A 276 -15.26 11.75 11.22
CA GLY A 276 -14.33 12.82 10.87
C GLY A 276 -12.92 12.26 10.77
N MET A 277 -12.05 13.03 10.14
CA MET A 277 -10.66 12.71 9.98
C MET A 277 -9.82 13.93 10.32
N VAL A 278 -8.70 13.71 11.02
CA VAL A 278 -7.71 14.73 11.35
C VAL A 278 -6.30 14.12 11.17
N PRO A 279 -5.25 14.92 11.02
CA PRO A 279 -3.88 14.42 11.11
C PRO A 279 -3.69 13.59 12.39
N ILE A 280 -2.83 12.57 12.33
CA ILE A 280 -2.55 11.74 13.51
C ILE A 280 -1.78 12.58 14.52
N PRO A 281 -2.21 12.63 15.79
CA PRO A 281 -1.56 13.44 16.81
C PRO A 281 -0.10 13.00 17.05
N GLY A 282 0.80 13.95 17.24
CA GLY A 282 2.13 13.73 17.77
C GLY A 282 2.17 13.78 19.30
N ALA A 283 3.32 13.46 19.88
CA ALA A 283 3.52 13.52 21.32
C ALA A 283 3.23 14.92 21.88
N GLU A 284 3.73 15.97 21.24
CA GLU A 284 3.61 17.37 21.68
C GLU A 284 2.80 18.27 20.72
N GLY A 285 2.13 17.69 19.70
CA GLY A 285 1.38 18.46 18.69
C GLY A 285 1.25 17.74 17.36
N GLU A 286 1.16 18.51 16.26
CA GLU A 286 1.10 17.94 14.93
C GLU A 286 2.39 17.18 14.58
N THR A 287 2.24 15.99 14.01
CA THR A 287 3.39 15.22 13.52
C THR A 287 4.01 15.87 12.29
N THR A 288 5.32 15.77 12.16
CA THR A 288 6.08 16.23 10.99
C THR A 288 6.07 15.21 9.86
N SER A 289 5.73 13.95 10.16
CA SER A 289 5.66 12.85 9.18
C SER A 289 4.48 11.93 9.47
N THR A 290 4.06 11.20 8.46
CA THR A 290 3.00 10.19 8.53
C THR A 290 3.39 8.95 7.72
N LEU A 291 2.72 7.82 7.97
CA LEU A 291 2.92 6.63 7.15
C LEU A 291 2.42 6.84 5.73
N GLY A 292 3.33 6.67 4.77
CA GLY A 292 3.01 6.43 3.37
C GLY A 292 3.11 4.94 3.04
N VAL A 293 2.18 4.45 2.25
CA VAL A 293 2.24 3.11 1.66
C VAL A 293 2.19 3.26 0.15
N ALA A 294 3.09 2.56 -0.54
CA ALA A 294 3.04 2.46 -1.99
C ALA A 294 3.15 1.00 -2.41
N ASP A 295 2.49 0.68 -3.51
CA ASP A 295 2.58 -0.58 -4.22
C ASP A 295 3.37 -0.37 -5.50
N TRP A 296 4.04 -1.42 -5.99
CA TRP A 296 5.09 -1.28 -6.97
C TRP A 296 4.79 -2.03 -8.25
N MET A 297 4.92 -1.34 -9.38
CA MET A 297 5.06 -1.96 -10.69
C MET A 297 6.53 -2.24 -10.95
N MET A 298 6.84 -3.38 -11.55
CA MET A 298 8.18 -3.76 -11.98
C MET A 298 8.14 -4.54 -13.28
N ALA A 299 9.24 -4.62 -14.02
CA ALA A 299 9.34 -5.39 -15.25
C ALA A 299 10.57 -6.29 -15.25
N PHE A 300 10.40 -7.52 -15.71
CA PHE A 300 11.45 -8.55 -15.75
C PHE A 300 12.15 -8.59 -17.11
N GLU A 301 13.49 -8.70 -17.09
CA GLU A 301 14.32 -8.69 -18.31
C GLU A 301 14.23 -9.98 -19.13
N LYS A 302 13.81 -11.09 -18.50
CA LYS A 302 14.01 -12.43 -19.04
C LYS A 302 13.34 -12.68 -20.39
N ASN A 303 12.13 -12.15 -20.60
CA ASN A 303 11.38 -12.38 -21.82
C ASN A 303 11.75 -11.41 -22.96
N GLY A 304 12.52 -10.36 -22.66
CA GLY A 304 12.76 -9.27 -23.57
C GLY A 304 11.59 -8.28 -23.59
N HIS A 305 11.13 -7.86 -24.76
CA HIS A 305 9.98 -6.96 -24.99
C HIS A 305 10.14 -5.60 -24.31
N ARG A 306 11.38 -5.12 -24.13
CA ARG A 306 11.68 -3.89 -23.38
C ARG A 306 10.91 -2.69 -23.91
N ASP A 307 10.86 -2.54 -25.22
CA ASP A 307 10.27 -1.36 -25.86
C ASP A 307 8.73 -1.42 -25.75
N GLU A 308 8.12 -2.58 -25.97
CA GLU A 308 6.69 -2.80 -25.83
C GLU A 308 6.21 -2.67 -24.38
N ILE A 309 7.02 -3.16 -23.41
CA ILE A 309 6.76 -2.95 -21.97
C ILE A 309 6.82 -1.46 -21.65
N GLY A 310 7.81 -0.74 -22.17
CA GLY A 310 7.96 0.70 -21.97
C GLY A 310 6.75 1.48 -22.47
N ASP A 311 6.31 1.21 -23.70
CA ASP A 311 5.14 1.86 -24.31
C ASP A 311 3.86 1.57 -23.52
N PHE A 312 3.66 0.32 -23.07
CA PHE A 312 2.51 -0.04 -22.24
C PHE A 312 2.56 0.65 -20.88
N LEU A 313 3.72 0.72 -20.23
CA LEU A 313 3.87 1.40 -18.94
C LEU A 313 3.69 2.91 -19.07
N ASP A 314 4.18 3.56 -20.12
CA ASP A 314 3.92 4.97 -20.37
C ASP A 314 2.42 5.25 -20.52
N PHE A 315 1.67 4.36 -21.16
CA PHE A 315 0.22 4.44 -21.23
C PHE A 315 -0.44 4.24 -19.84
N VAL A 316 -0.01 3.25 -19.06
CA VAL A 316 -0.50 2.99 -17.70
C VAL A 316 -0.30 4.21 -16.80
N TYR A 317 0.84 4.90 -16.91
CA TYR A 317 1.18 6.07 -16.09
C TYR A 317 0.70 7.41 -16.67
N SER A 318 -0.11 7.41 -17.72
CA SER A 318 -0.78 8.64 -18.17
C SER A 318 -1.65 9.24 -17.05
N GLU A 319 -1.78 10.56 -17.00
CA GLU A 319 -2.60 11.27 -16.00
C GLU A 319 -4.01 10.67 -15.88
N GLU A 320 -4.65 10.39 -17.02
CA GLU A 320 -6.01 9.82 -17.07
C GLU A 320 -6.08 8.46 -16.38
N ASN A 321 -5.14 7.56 -16.69
CA ASN A 321 -5.16 6.19 -16.16
C ASN A 321 -4.78 6.14 -14.69
N VAL A 322 -3.76 6.90 -14.25
CA VAL A 322 -3.40 7.01 -12.83
C VAL A 322 -4.56 7.59 -12.01
N LEU A 323 -5.18 8.67 -12.49
CA LEU A 323 -6.32 9.30 -11.82
C LEU A 323 -7.55 8.38 -11.81
N GLY A 324 -7.80 7.69 -12.92
CA GLY A 324 -8.89 6.71 -13.04
C GLY A 324 -8.76 5.57 -12.04
N PHE A 325 -7.57 4.97 -11.95
CA PHE A 325 -7.28 3.92 -10.96
C PHE A 325 -7.44 4.41 -9.52
N SER A 326 -6.87 5.58 -9.22
CA SER A 326 -6.94 6.15 -7.87
C SER A 326 -8.40 6.38 -7.42
N ARG A 327 -9.25 6.85 -8.32
CA ARG A 327 -10.68 7.09 -8.03
C ARG A 327 -11.47 5.80 -7.89
N GLU A 328 -11.18 4.80 -8.71
CA GLU A 328 -11.90 3.50 -8.68
C GLU A 328 -11.72 2.78 -7.35
N TYR A 329 -10.52 2.92 -6.74
CA TYR A 329 -10.14 2.16 -5.53
C TYR A 329 -9.91 3.05 -4.29
N ASP A 330 -10.34 4.31 -4.30
CA ASP A 330 -10.11 5.27 -3.20
C ASP A 330 -8.63 5.35 -2.78
N LEU A 331 -7.72 5.42 -3.76
CA LEU A 331 -6.28 5.50 -3.54
C LEU A 331 -5.74 6.89 -3.92
N LEU A 332 -4.49 7.13 -3.56
CA LEU A 332 -3.80 8.36 -3.93
C LEU A 332 -2.97 8.15 -5.20
N PRO A 333 -2.96 9.13 -6.11
CA PRO A 333 -2.14 9.07 -7.31
C PRO A 333 -0.66 9.19 -6.99
N VAL A 334 0.15 8.54 -7.82
CA VAL A 334 1.61 8.46 -7.66
C VAL A 334 2.37 9.45 -8.54
N THR A 335 1.65 10.21 -9.35
CA THR A 335 2.23 11.21 -10.27
C THR A 335 1.81 12.64 -9.90
N ASN A 336 2.66 13.61 -10.22
CA ASN A 336 2.40 15.02 -9.97
C ASN A 336 1.19 15.55 -10.77
N SER A 337 1.02 15.11 -12.02
CA SER A 337 -0.10 15.51 -12.87
C SER A 337 -1.43 15.04 -12.29
N ALA A 338 -1.56 13.75 -12.01
CA ALA A 338 -2.78 13.17 -11.45
C ALA A 338 -3.06 13.70 -10.02
N SER A 339 -2.03 13.93 -9.19
CA SER A 339 -2.18 14.55 -7.87
C SER A 339 -2.75 15.96 -7.96
N ARG A 340 -2.26 16.79 -8.89
CA ARG A 340 -2.82 18.13 -9.13
C ARG A 340 -4.25 18.07 -9.64
N ALA A 341 -4.54 17.16 -10.57
CA ALA A 341 -5.89 16.95 -11.10
C ALA A 341 -6.87 16.53 -10.00
N MET A 342 -6.48 15.59 -9.14
CA MET A 342 -7.27 15.16 -7.99
C MET A 342 -7.50 16.32 -7.00
N ALA A 343 -6.45 17.05 -6.63
CA ALA A 343 -6.54 18.17 -5.70
C ALA A 343 -7.43 19.31 -6.20
N ALA A 344 -7.45 19.55 -7.52
CA ALA A 344 -8.29 20.58 -8.16
C ALA A 344 -9.75 20.11 -8.32
N SER A 345 -10.03 18.83 -8.23
CA SER A 345 -11.35 18.26 -8.46
C SER A 345 -12.28 18.47 -7.27
N GLY A 346 -13.48 18.98 -7.53
CA GLY A 346 -14.54 19.04 -6.50
C GLY A 346 -15.12 17.65 -6.16
N GLN A 347 -14.86 16.64 -6.99
CA GLN A 347 -15.32 15.27 -6.81
C GLN A 347 -14.51 14.57 -5.71
N ASP A 348 -13.22 14.86 -5.60
CA ASP A 348 -12.26 14.13 -4.76
C ASP A 348 -12.03 14.79 -3.38
N LYS A 349 -12.96 15.65 -2.93
CA LYS A 349 -12.83 16.44 -1.68
C LYS A 349 -12.49 15.61 -0.44
N GLU A 350 -12.98 14.39 -0.39
CA GLU A 350 -12.79 13.52 0.78
C GLU A 350 -11.42 12.84 0.79
N LEU A 351 -10.79 12.68 -0.38
CA LEU A 351 -9.41 12.21 -0.50
C LEU A 351 -8.38 13.33 -0.24
N LYS A 352 -8.82 14.60 -0.34
CA LYS A 352 -7.92 15.73 -0.16
C LYS A 352 -7.12 15.70 1.16
N PRO A 353 -7.70 15.42 2.34
CA PRO A 353 -6.92 15.34 3.58
C PRO A 353 -5.79 14.32 3.54
N PHE A 354 -6.00 13.18 2.86
CA PHE A 354 -4.95 12.17 2.66
C PHE A 354 -3.90 12.63 1.67
N LEU A 355 -4.33 13.28 0.58
CA LEU A 355 -3.43 13.85 -0.43
C LEU A 355 -2.52 14.93 0.18
N ASP A 356 -3.05 15.75 1.09
CA ASP A 356 -2.29 16.77 1.81
C ASP A 356 -1.21 16.16 2.73
N GLN A 357 -1.36 14.90 3.17
CA GLN A 357 -0.37 14.16 3.96
C GLN A 357 0.72 13.50 3.09
N LEU A 358 0.47 13.29 1.81
CA LEU A 358 1.39 12.54 0.95
C LEU A 358 2.80 13.14 0.88
N PRO A 359 2.99 14.48 0.81
CA PRO A 359 4.32 15.08 0.87
C PRO A 359 5.08 14.88 2.18
N LEU A 360 4.37 14.55 3.26
CA LEU A 360 4.93 14.31 4.60
C LEU A 360 5.12 12.83 4.89
N SER A 361 4.83 11.96 3.89
CA SER A 361 4.81 10.52 4.11
C SER A 361 6.21 9.92 4.10
N GLU A 362 6.43 9.02 5.05
CA GLU A 362 7.58 8.13 5.09
C GLU A 362 7.13 6.70 4.80
N LEU A 363 7.88 6.02 3.93
CA LEU A 363 7.58 4.67 3.51
C LEU A 363 8.42 3.65 4.29
N TYR A 364 8.01 2.38 4.23
CA TYR A 364 8.86 1.28 4.68
C TYR A 364 10.18 1.27 3.91
N PRO A 365 11.26 0.73 4.48
CA PRO A 365 12.53 0.61 3.78
C PRO A 365 12.49 -0.54 2.73
N VAL A 366 11.54 -0.46 1.78
CA VAL A 366 11.23 -1.51 0.78
C VAL A 366 12.36 -1.74 -0.23
N GLY A 367 13.27 -0.78 -0.38
CA GLY A 367 14.49 -0.92 -1.18
C GLY A 367 15.57 -1.80 -0.52
N LYS A 368 15.38 -2.19 0.75
CA LYS A 368 16.27 -3.13 1.44
C LYS A 368 15.80 -4.58 1.20
N THR A 369 16.68 -5.45 0.75
CA THR A 369 16.38 -6.87 0.57
C THR A 369 16.04 -7.58 1.88
N SER A 370 16.61 -7.12 2.99
CA SER A 370 16.31 -7.56 4.36
C SER A 370 14.88 -7.23 4.83
N TRP A 371 14.20 -6.25 4.19
CA TRP A 371 12.90 -5.76 4.67
C TRP A 371 11.82 -6.85 4.79
N ALA A 372 11.77 -7.77 3.85
CA ALA A 372 10.78 -8.87 3.89
C ALA A 372 10.88 -9.68 5.20
N ALA A 373 12.10 -10.00 5.64
CA ALA A 373 12.35 -10.74 6.88
C ALA A 373 12.04 -9.90 8.12
N VAL A 374 12.42 -8.63 8.10
CA VAL A 374 12.14 -7.67 9.18
C VAL A 374 10.65 -7.43 9.35
N ASN A 375 9.95 -7.20 8.25
CA ASN A 375 8.49 -7.06 8.22
C ASN A 375 7.78 -8.28 8.84
N ALA A 376 8.17 -9.49 8.43
CA ALA A 376 7.61 -10.72 9.00
C ALA A 376 7.87 -10.82 10.52
N ALA A 377 9.04 -10.40 11.00
CA ALA A 377 9.37 -10.40 12.41
C ALA A 377 8.52 -9.38 13.21
N ILE A 378 8.31 -8.19 12.65
CA ILE A 378 7.45 -7.14 13.26
C ILE A 378 6.03 -7.68 13.39
N LYS A 379 5.44 -8.17 12.30
CA LYS A 379 4.07 -8.72 12.29
C LYS A 379 3.83 -9.78 13.36
N GLN A 380 4.83 -10.62 13.62
CA GLN A 380 4.71 -11.70 14.59
C GLN A 380 4.92 -11.28 16.04
N ARG A 381 5.64 -10.19 16.32
CA ARG A 381 6.19 -9.93 17.66
C ARG A 381 5.75 -8.61 18.26
N ILE A 382 5.50 -7.58 17.45
CA ILE A 382 5.31 -6.23 17.97
C ILE A 382 4.18 -6.09 18.98
N GLY A 383 3.08 -6.82 18.79
CA GLY A 383 1.96 -6.82 19.74
C GLY A 383 2.36 -7.15 21.18
N ARG A 384 3.42 -7.93 21.37
CA ARG A 384 3.96 -8.28 22.71
C ARG A 384 4.54 -7.07 23.44
N ALA A 385 4.97 -6.05 22.71
CA ALA A 385 5.56 -4.85 23.31
C ALA A 385 4.55 -4.08 24.18
N VAL A 386 3.28 -4.13 23.83
CA VAL A 386 2.20 -3.39 24.51
C VAL A 386 1.32 -4.26 25.40
N GLU A 387 1.59 -5.56 25.51
CA GLU A 387 0.86 -6.43 26.44
C GLU A 387 1.10 -6.01 27.89
N PRO A 388 0.13 -6.26 28.80
CA PRO A 388 0.35 -6.02 30.23
C PRO A 388 1.58 -6.80 30.75
N GLY A 389 2.58 -6.05 31.25
CA GLY A 389 3.87 -6.61 31.65
C GLY A 389 4.84 -6.86 30.50
N GLY A 390 4.50 -6.49 29.27
CA GLY A 390 5.40 -6.53 28.12
C GLY A 390 6.59 -5.58 28.28
N SER A 391 7.68 -5.87 27.58
CA SER A 391 8.87 -5.03 27.56
C SER A 391 9.06 -4.41 26.16
N PRO A 392 8.68 -3.13 25.95
CA PRO A 392 8.95 -2.45 24.68
C PRO A 392 10.42 -2.54 24.28
N ALA A 393 11.35 -2.19 25.16
CA ALA A 393 12.78 -2.28 24.91
C ALA A 393 13.23 -3.71 24.54
N GLY A 394 12.67 -4.73 25.22
CA GLY A 394 12.99 -6.14 24.92
C GLY A 394 12.49 -6.56 23.55
N VAL A 395 11.25 -6.24 23.21
CA VAL A 395 10.66 -6.62 21.91
C VAL A 395 11.30 -5.85 20.76
N LEU A 396 11.50 -4.54 20.91
CA LEU A 396 12.14 -3.71 19.87
C LEU A 396 13.62 -4.12 19.68
N GLY A 397 14.34 -4.45 20.77
CA GLY A 397 15.69 -5.00 20.68
C GLY A 397 15.76 -6.38 19.99
N GLU A 398 14.77 -7.27 20.22
CA GLU A 398 14.65 -8.52 19.44
C GLU A 398 14.45 -8.27 17.93
N LEU A 399 13.64 -7.25 17.59
CA LEU A 399 13.38 -6.86 16.21
C LEU A 399 14.62 -6.23 15.56
N GLN A 400 15.31 -5.33 16.26
CA GLN A 400 16.58 -4.76 15.82
C GLN A 400 17.62 -5.85 15.54
N ALA A 401 17.77 -6.79 16.47
CA ALA A 401 18.68 -7.92 16.27
C ALA A 401 18.28 -8.81 15.09
N ALA A 402 16.98 -8.93 14.79
CA ALA A 402 16.51 -9.64 13.60
C ALA A 402 16.84 -8.87 12.31
N ALA A 403 16.69 -7.54 12.33
CA ALA A 403 17.04 -6.67 11.22
C ALA A 403 18.53 -6.73 10.88
N VAL A 404 19.42 -6.60 11.87
CA VAL A 404 20.87 -6.71 11.71
C VAL A 404 21.28 -8.09 11.14
N ARG A 405 20.63 -9.17 11.61
CA ARG A 405 20.90 -10.52 11.05
C ARG A 405 20.44 -10.64 9.59
N ALA A 406 19.30 -10.05 9.24
CA ALA A 406 18.80 -10.09 7.88
C ALA A 406 19.72 -9.31 6.92
N GLU A 407 20.18 -8.12 7.32
CA GLU A 407 21.18 -7.34 6.54
C GLU A 407 22.53 -8.06 6.41
N SER A 408 22.96 -8.81 7.44
CA SER A 408 24.24 -9.54 7.39
C SER A 408 24.17 -10.82 6.52
N ALA A 409 23.00 -11.22 6.09
CA ALA A 409 22.79 -12.39 5.24
C ALA A 409 22.71 -12.03 3.74
N GLU A 410 22.73 -10.75 3.41
CA GLU A 410 22.83 -10.20 2.06
C GLU A 410 24.25 -10.28 1.54
#